data_7b14275ba6abdd58c635283cd5326d7c
#
_entry.id   7b14275ba6abdd58c635283cd5326d7c
#
_cell.length_a   1.000
_cell.length_b   1.000
_cell.length_c   1.000
_cell.angle_alpha   90.00
_cell.angle_beta   90.00
_cell.angle_gamma   90.00
#
_symmetry.space_group_name_H-M   'P 1'
#
loop_
_entity.id
_entity.type
_entity.pdbx_description
1 polymer ?
#
loop_
_entity_poly.entity_id
_entity_poly.type
_entity_poly.pdbx_seq_one_letter_code
_entity_poly.pdbx_strand_id
1 'polypeptide(L)'
;MTHDPWEDKRTITHWSFYENELYRAYNLLSDYDRENLLWEIDDELKQHDDKWDRSTEVTNYLVSRKLVHMQTWRLFFKLVKKHLYNYSNIIGDPEIRKLKVASCWAKRMKGVTQKLYDGQLYINYGNTHKHEHFDLGMIYYLKNPSRIYGTLIENDDREIIIPGDENSLLIHHSNINHQPVNPEPAVAKDYYRCVLVVDFVAPYKLEYYRSLNNG
;
A
#
# COMPACT_ATOMS: atom_id res chain seq x y z
N MET A 1 -27.22 11.94 13.88
CA MET A 1 -26.58 11.40 12.65
C MET A 1 -25.10 11.70 12.81
N THR A 2 -24.31 10.70 13.10
CA THR A 2 -22.84 10.84 13.13
C THR A 2 -22.37 10.89 11.68
N HIS A 3 -21.86 12.02 11.27
CA HIS A 3 -21.25 12.19 9.95
C HIS A 3 -20.07 11.23 9.87
N ASP A 4 -20.12 10.25 8.94
CA ASP A 4 -18.98 9.38 8.66
C ASP A 4 -17.93 10.25 7.94
N PRO A 5 -16.77 10.55 8.57
CA PRO A 5 -15.75 11.38 7.95
C PRO A 5 -15.16 10.76 6.66
N TRP A 6 -15.57 9.53 6.34
CA TRP A 6 -15.12 8.75 5.19
C TRP A 6 -16.05 8.86 3.96
N GLU A 7 -17.19 9.57 4.05
CA GLU A 7 -18.18 9.64 2.95
C GLU A 7 -17.72 10.50 1.76
N ASP A 8 -16.88 11.50 1.96
CA ASP A 8 -16.46 12.38 0.85
C ASP A 8 -15.26 11.83 0.09
N LYS A 9 -15.54 10.99 -0.90
CA LYS A 9 -14.53 10.37 -1.79
C LYS A 9 -13.82 11.35 -2.73
N ARG A 10 -14.22 12.62 -2.79
CA ARG A 10 -13.66 13.63 -3.68
C ARG A 10 -12.63 14.53 -3.00
N THR A 11 -12.53 14.45 -1.69
CA THR A 11 -11.68 15.33 -0.92
C THR A 11 -10.35 14.66 -0.62
N ILE A 12 -9.25 15.37 -0.81
CA ILE A 12 -7.95 15.01 -0.27
C ILE A 12 -8.07 15.21 1.23
N THR A 13 -7.89 14.14 2.00
CA THR A 13 -8.00 14.21 3.45
C THR A 13 -6.63 14.10 4.07
N HIS A 14 -6.30 15.06 4.90
CA HIS A 14 -5.12 15.05 5.75
C HIS A 14 -5.55 14.67 7.16
N TRP A 15 -4.78 13.79 7.79
CA TRP A 15 -5.04 13.30 9.14
C TRP A 15 -3.78 13.49 9.97
N SER A 16 -3.93 14.22 11.05
CA SER A 16 -2.91 14.27 12.10
C SER A 16 -3.23 13.16 13.12
N PHE A 17 -2.31 12.24 13.26
CA PHE A 17 -2.41 11.17 14.24
C PHE A 17 -1.13 11.16 15.07
N TYR A 18 -1.18 11.86 16.22
CA TYR A 18 0.00 12.23 17.00
C TYR A 18 1.00 13.02 16.12
N GLU A 19 2.27 12.85 16.23
CA GLU A 19 3.27 13.50 15.37
C GLU A 19 3.36 12.92 13.94
N ASN A 20 2.57 11.87 13.66
CA ASN A 20 2.56 11.19 12.37
C ASN A 20 1.39 11.64 11.53
N GLU A 21 1.67 12.22 10.40
CA GLU A 21 0.67 12.72 9.47
C GLU A 21 0.35 11.66 8.41
N LEU A 22 -0.95 11.44 8.21
CA LEU A 22 -1.47 10.56 7.18
C LEU A 22 -2.09 11.38 6.06
N TYR A 23 -1.84 10.99 4.83
CA TYR A 23 -2.41 11.63 3.66
C TYR A 23 -3.19 10.61 2.84
N ARG A 24 -4.41 11.00 2.43
CA ARG A 24 -5.24 10.20 1.54
C ARG A 24 -5.63 10.95 0.29
N ALA A 25 -5.72 10.21 -0.81
CA ALA A 25 -6.30 10.70 -2.06
C ALA A 25 -7.11 9.59 -2.73
N TYR A 26 -8.07 10.00 -3.56
CA TYR A 26 -9.08 9.13 -4.16
C TYR A 26 -9.11 9.29 -5.67
N ASN A 27 -9.67 8.29 -6.36
CA ASN A 27 -9.89 8.31 -7.81
C ASN A 27 -8.62 8.64 -8.61
N LEU A 28 -7.53 7.93 -8.29
CA LEU A 28 -6.22 8.18 -8.88
C LEU A 28 -6.15 7.83 -10.36
N LEU A 29 -6.71 6.68 -10.72
CA LEU A 29 -6.63 6.10 -12.05
C LEU A 29 -8.03 5.93 -12.63
N SER A 30 -8.12 5.91 -13.96
CA SER A 30 -9.32 5.44 -14.63
C SER A 30 -9.53 3.94 -14.39
N ASP A 31 -10.76 3.44 -14.57
CA ASP A 31 -11.03 2.01 -14.45
C ASP A 31 -10.19 1.21 -15.46
N TYR A 32 -10.04 1.72 -16.67
CA TYR A 32 -9.19 1.12 -17.71
C TYR A 32 -7.73 0.99 -17.27
N ASP A 33 -7.14 2.04 -16.68
CA ASP A 33 -5.75 1.99 -16.22
C ASP A 33 -5.58 1.05 -15.03
N ARG A 34 -6.59 0.99 -14.14
CA ARG A 34 -6.60 0.05 -13.01
C ARG A 34 -6.65 -1.41 -13.48
N GLU A 35 -7.51 -1.71 -14.43
CA GLU A 35 -7.63 -3.05 -15.01
C GLU A 35 -6.32 -3.47 -15.71
N ASN A 36 -5.68 -2.56 -16.42
CA ASN A 36 -4.37 -2.83 -17.03
C ASN A 36 -3.31 -3.11 -15.97
N LEU A 37 -3.24 -2.34 -14.85
CA LEU A 37 -2.33 -2.63 -13.76
C LEU A 37 -2.60 -3.98 -13.11
N LEU A 38 -3.86 -4.33 -12.90
CA LEU A 38 -4.23 -5.64 -12.35
C LEU A 38 -3.80 -6.78 -13.27
N TRP A 39 -4.00 -6.61 -14.58
CA TRP A 39 -3.58 -7.59 -15.57
C TRP A 39 -2.05 -7.77 -15.56
N GLU A 40 -1.28 -6.69 -15.54
CA GLU A 40 0.18 -6.71 -15.47
C GLU A 40 0.69 -7.39 -14.20
N ILE A 41 0.05 -7.11 -13.05
CA ILE A 41 0.37 -7.74 -11.76
C ILE A 41 0.04 -9.24 -11.81
N ASP A 42 -1.10 -9.61 -12.37
CA ASP A 42 -1.51 -11.01 -12.49
C ASP A 42 -0.57 -11.81 -13.39
N ASP A 43 -0.06 -11.19 -14.47
CA ASP A 43 0.93 -11.82 -15.34
C ASP A 43 2.27 -12.00 -14.63
N GLU A 44 2.71 -11.00 -13.90
CA GLU A 44 3.93 -11.07 -13.09
C GLU A 44 3.83 -12.15 -12.00
N LEU A 45 2.71 -12.22 -11.28
CA LEU A 45 2.49 -13.23 -10.23
C LEU A 45 2.44 -14.67 -10.78
N LYS A 46 2.07 -14.86 -12.04
CA LYS A 46 2.14 -16.19 -12.70
C LYS A 46 3.58 -16.62 -12.99
N GLN A 47 4.46 -15.66 -13.24
CA GLN A 47 5.88 -15.94 -13.55
C GLN A 47 6.71 -16.17 -12.29
N HIS A 48 6.29 -15.62 -11.16
CA HIS A 48 7.01 -15.67 -9.89
C HIS A 48 6.13 -16.30 -8.82
N ASP A 49 6.53 -17.46 -8.31
CA ASP A 49 5.82 -18.20 -7.26
C ASP A 49 6.23 -17.73 -5.84
N ASP A 50 6.52 -16.45 -5.68
CA ASP A 50 6.88 -15.84 -4.40
C ASP A 50 5.64 -15.74 -3.52
N LYS A 51 5.42 -16.78 -2.72
CA LYS A 51 4.34 -16.85 -1.73
C LYS A 51 4.93 -16.69 -0.34
N TRP A 52 4.61 -15.59 0.32
CA TRP A 52 4.94 -15.44 1.74
C TRP A 52 4.18 -16.44 2.62
N ASP A 53 2.94 -16.69 2.24
CA ASP A 53 2.11 -17.74 2.79
C ASP A 53 1.08 -18.19 1.73
N ARG A 54 0.28 -19.19 2.05
CA ARG A 54 -0.70 -19.75 1.11
C ARG A 54 -1.85 -18.80 0.75
N SER A 55 -2.00 -17.69 1.48
CA SER A 55 -3.08 -16.71 1.29
C SER A 55 -2.59 -15.41 0.65
N THR A 56 -1.28 -15.18 0.61
CA THR A 56 -0.68 -13.95 0.13
C THR A 56 0.30 -14.23 -1.01
N GLU A 57 0.11 -13.50 -2.10
CA GLU A 57 1.01 -13.50 -3.26
C GLU A 57 1.64 -12.12 -3.38
N VAL A 58 2.95 -12.06 -3.61
CA VAL A 58 3.73 -10.81 -3.69
C VAL A 58 4.55 -10.83 -4.96
N THR A 59 4.58 -9.72 -5.69
CA THR A 59 5.51 -9.56 -6.81
C THR A 59 6.93 -9.41 -6.29
N ASN A 60 7.91 -9.93 -7.04
CA ASN A 60 9.31 -9.76 -6.68
C ASN A 60 9.70 -8.27 -6.75
N TYR A 61 10.34 -7.74 -5.71
CA TYR A 61 10.85 -6.36 -5.65
C TYR A 61 11.77 -5.98 -6.81
N LEU A 62 12.56 -6.93 -7.30
CA LEU A 62 13.51 -6.71 -8.40
C LEU A 62 12.80 -6.64 -9.74
N VAL A 63 11.70 -7.34 -9.88
CA VAL A 63 10.92 -7.40 -11.12
C VAL A 63 10.04 -6.17 -11.27
N SER A 64 9.60 -5.56 -10.19
CA SER A 64 8.90 -4.27 -10.22
C SER A 64 9.68 -3.19 -10.99
N ARG A 65 11.01 -3.33 -11.14
CA ARG A 65 11.80 -2.47 -12.04
C ARG A 65 11.45 -2.62 -13.52
N LYS A 66 11.03 -3.80 -13.97
CA LYS A 66 10.56 -4.02 -15.36
C LYS A 66 9.21 -3.35 -15.57
N LEU A 67 8.31 -3.47 -14.59
CA LEU A 67 6.98 -2.86 -14.62
C LEU A 67 7.05 -1.33 -14.72
N VAL A 68 8.04 -0.69 -14.11
CA VAL A 68 8.25 0.77 -14.18
C VAL A 68 8.41 1.28 -15.62
N HIS A 69 8.75 0.42 -16.59
CA HIS A 69 8.90 0.81 -17.99
C HIS A 69 7.58 0.75 -18.78
N MET A 70 6.54 0.11 -18.26
CA MET A 70 5.25 0.05 -18.93
C MET A 70 4.48 1.37 -18.81
N GLN A 71 3.66 1.67 -19.80
CA GLN A 71 2.97 2.98 -19.88
C GLN A 71 2.07 3.25 -18.69
N THR A 72 1.34 2.24 -18.22
CA THR A 72 0.42 2.36 -17.10
C THR A 72 1.16 2.65 -15.79
N TRP A 73 2.31 2.01 -15.58
CA TRP A 73 3.17 2.28 -14.44
C TRP A 73 3.77 3.69 -14.47
N ARG A 74 4.14 4.19 -15.63
CA ARG A 74 4.60 5.59 -15.79
C ARG A 74 3.50 6.58 -15.39
N LEU A 75 2.26 6.32 -15.80
CA LEU A 75 1.11 7.13 -15.39
C LEU A 75 0.92 7.06 -13.87
N PHE A 76 0.93 5.86 -13.29
CA PHE A 76 0.81 5.66 -11.85
C PHE A 76 1.89 6.45 -11.09
N PHE A 77 3.17 6.31 -11.43
CA PHE A 77 4.24 7.04 -10.75
C PHE A 77 4.17 8.56 -10.97
N LYS A 78 3.65 9.02 -12.09
CA LYS A 78 3.39 10.45 -12.31
C LYS A 78 2.33 10.97 -11.32
N LEU A 79 1.27 10.20 -11.10
CA LEU A 79 0.23 10.52 -10.12
C LEU A 79 0.76 10.46 -8.68
N VAL A 80 1.52 9.44 -8.35
CA VAL A 80 2.20 9.31 -7.04
C VAL A 80 3.04 10.55 -6.75
N LYS A 81 3.87 10.98 -7.71
CA LYS A 81 4.68 12.19 -7.56
C LYS A 81 3.85 13.46 -7.34
N LYS A 82 2.70 13.59 -8.00
CA LYS A 82 1.74 14.68 -7.77
C LYS A 82 1.24 14.67 -6.33
N HIS A 83 0.91 13.49 -5.80
CA HIS A 83 0.39 13.35 -4.44
C HIS A 83 1.48 13.57 -3.37
N LEU A 84 2.72 13.17 -3.60
CA LEU A 84 3.85 13.55 -2.75
C LEU A 84 4.03 15.08 -2.69
N TYR A 85 3.88 15.75 -3.82
CA TYR A 85 3.93 17.20 -3.87
C TYR A 85 2.79 17.84 -3.04
N ASN A 86 1.57 17.33 -3.18
CA ASN A 86 0.44 17.82 -2.40
C ASN A 86 0.63 17.58 -0.89
N TYR A 87 1.10 16.39 -0.53
CA TYR A 87 1.41 16.03 0.85
C TYR A 87 2.47 16.95 1.44
N SER A 88 3.57 17.18 0.72
CA SER A 88 4.62 18.14 1.08
C SER A 88 4.07 19.55 1.36
N ASN A 89 3.12 20.02 0.54
CA ASN A 89 2.50 21.34 0.75
C ASN A 89 1.67 21.39 2.03
N ILE A 90 0.94 20.30 2.32
CA ILE A 90 0.04 20.23 3.48
C ILE A 90 0.83 20.25 4.78
N ILE A 91 1.88 19.44 4.88
CA ILE A 91 2.70 19.36 6.09
C ILE A 91 3.81 20.41 6.16
N GLY A 92 4.04 21.15 5.09
CA GLY A 92 5.06 22.21 5.06
C GLY A 92 6.49 21.70 4.94
N ASP A 93 6.71 20.41 4.59
CA ASP A 93 8.04 19.83 4.41
C ASP A 93 8.43 19.73 2.93
N PRO A 94 9.29 20.62 2.40
CA PRO A 94 9.72 20.58 1.02
C PRO A 94 10.63 19.39 0.66
N GLU A 95 11.25 18.72 1.64
CA GLU A 95 12.15 17.58 1.39
C GLU A 95 11.37 16.37 0.84
N ILE A 96 10.10 16.24 1.20
CA ILE A 96 9.22 15.18 0.67
C ILE A 96 9.16 15.19 -0.86
N ARG A 97 9.21 16.36 -1.49
CA ARG A 97 9.19 16.47 -2.98
C ARG A 97 10.43 15.88 -3.64
N LYS A 98 11.53 15.77 -2.90
CA LYS A 98 12.81 15.24 -3.38
C LYS A 98 12.90 13.73 -3.26
N LEU A 99 12.01 13.10 -2.49
CA LEU A 99 12.03 11.66 -2.26
C LEU A 99 11.99 10.88 -3.56
N LYS A 100 12.67 9.76 -3.56
CA LYS A 100 12.79 8.81 -4.67
C LYS A 100 12.15 7.49 -4.31
N VAL A 101 11.56 6.83 -5.29
CA VAL A 101 11.09 5.47 -5.13
C VAL A 101 12.30 4.56 -4.89
N ALA A 102 12.31 3.90 -3.74
CA ALA A 102 13.32 2.92 -3.37
C ALA A 102 12.85 1.50 -3.74
N SER A 103 11.58 1.18 -3.44
CA SER A 103 10.95 -0.09 -3.77
C SER A 103 9.49 0.11 -4.17
N CYS A 104 8.97 -0.82 -4.96
CA CYS A 104 7.57 -0.91 -5.31
C CYS A 104 7.22 -2.37 -5.56
N TRP A 105 6.13 -2.83 -4.95
CA TRP A 105 5.63 -4.18 -5.17
C TRP A 105 4.11 -4.22 -5.05
N ALA A 106 3.50 -5.24 -5.67
CA ALA A 106 2.11 -5.56 -5.46
C ALA A 106 1.97 -6.67 -4.42
N LYS A 107 0.96 -6.56 -3.58
CA LYS A 107 0.56 -7.60 -2.63
C LYS A 107 -0.88 -7.97 -2.88
N ARG A 108 -1.12 -9.24 -3.24
CA ARG A 108 -2.44 -9.81 -3.46
C ARG A 108 -2.79 -10.77 -2.33
N MET A 109 -3.91 -10.54 -1.66
CA MET A 109 -4.40 -11.33 -0.53
C MET A 109 -5.77 -11.90 -0.88
N LYS A 110 -5.85 -13.25 -0.91
CA LYS A 110 -7.05 -14.00 -1.31
C LYS A 110 -7.98 -14.38 -0.15
N GLY A 111 -7.74 -13.84 1.01
CA GLY A 111 -8.47 -14.12 2.24
C GLY A 111 -7.57 -14.56 3.36
N VAL A 112 -8.14 -14.65 4.55
CA VAL A 112 -7.41 -15.11 5.74
C VAL A 112 -7.37 -16.62 5.71
N THR A 113 -6.17 -17.21 5.73
CA THR A 113 -6.03 -18.60 6.14
C THR A 113 -6.22 -18.65 7.64
N GLN A 114 -7.36 -19.23 8.07
CA GLN A 114 -7.51 -19.64 9.45
C GLN A 114 -6.51 -20.77 9.72
N LYS A 115 -5.46 -20.49 10.45
CA LYS A 115 -4.58 -21.54 10.97
C LYS A 115 -5.07 -21.94 12.35
N LEU A 116 -5.48 -23.20 12.50
CA LEU A 116 -5.62 -23.82 13.81
C LEU A 116 -4.21 -24.10 14.35
N TYR A 117 -3.80 -23.30 15.32
CA TYR A 117 -2.61 -23.56 16.12
C TYR A 117 -3.09 -23.96 17.51
N ASP A 118 -2.74 -25.18 17.98
CA ASP A 118 -3.14 -25.72 19.28
C ASP A 118 -4.66 -25.60 19.60
N GLY A 119 -5.51 -25.81 18.58
CA GLY A 119 -6.96 -25.72 18.75
C GLY A 119 -7.54 -24.33 18.85
N GLN A 120 -6.73 -23.29 18.78
CA GLN A 120 -7.17 -21.89 18.70
C GLN A 120 -7.13 -21.38 17.26
N LEU A 121 -8.19 -20.68 16.88
CA LEU A 121 -8.32 -20.06 15.58
C LEU A 121 -7.50 -18.75 15.55
N TYR A 122 -6.35 -18.74 14.85
CA TYR A 122 -5.60 -17.53 14.61
C TYR A 122 -6.03 -16.92 13.28
N ILE A 123 -6.60 -15.73 13.36
CA ILE A 123 -6.84 -14.88 12.21
C ILE A 123 -5.51 -14.18 11.91
N ASN A 124 -4.84 -14.57 10.82
CA ASN A 124 -3.59 -13.93 10.43
C ASN A 124 -3.88 -12.58 9.74
N TYR A 125 -3.94 -11.51 10.52
CA TYR A 125 -4.07 -10.14 10.01
C TYR A 125 -2.78 -9.61 9.35
N GLY A 126 -1.75 -10.43 9.25
CA GLY A 126 -0.39 -9.95 8.99
C GLY A 126 0.24 -9.43 10.30
N ASN A 127 1.56 -9.40 10.35
CA ASN A 127 2.22 -8.83 11.51
C ASN A 127 2.24 -7.31 11.38
N THR A 128 1.99 -6.61 12.48
CA THR A 128 2.31 -5.20 12.64
C THR A 128 3.79 -4.99 12.35
N HIS A 129 4.11 -4.05 11.49
CA HIS A 129 5.46 -3.77 11.07
C HIS A 129 5.66 -2.29 10.73
N LYS A 130 6.93 -1.91 10.64
CA LYS A 130 7.40 -0.59 10.19
C LYS A 130 8.31 -0.77 8.98
N HIS A 131 8.44 0.28 8.21
CA HIS A 131 9.43 0.37 7.13
C HIS A 131 10.63 1.20 7.56
N GLU A 132 11.29 0.83 8.67
CA GLU A 132 12.29 1.64 9.40
C GLU A 132 13.45 2.19 8.55
N HIS A 133 13.73 1.58 7.41
CA HIS A 133 14.80 2.00 6.53
C HIS A 133 14.39 3.07 5.50
N PHE A 134 13.10 3.34 5.37
CA PHE A 134 12.55 4.28 4.41
C PHE A 134 12.14 5.58 5.10
N ASP A 135 11.80 6.61 4.35
CA ASP A 135 11.34 7.89 4.89
C ASP A 135 9.80 7.97 4.88
N LEU A 136 9.18 7.50 3.80
CA LEU A 136 7.72 7.37 3.67
C LEU A 136 7.34 6.03 3.08
N GLY A 137 6.16 5.55 3.47
CA GLY A 137 5.44 4.47 2.84
C GLY A 137 4.18 4.96 2.14
N MET A 138 3.78 4.27 1.07
CA MET A 138 2.52 4.51 0.38
C MET A 138 1.84 3.18 0.08
N ILE A 139 0.53 3.14 0.29
CA ILE A 139 -0.33 2.02 -0.05
C ILE A 139 -1.40 2.52 -1.02
N TYR A 140 -1.44 1.96 -2.23
CA TYR A 140 -2.50 2.20 -3.19
C TYR A 140 -3.43 0.99 -3.25
N TYR A 141 -4.70 1.21 -2.93
CA TYR A 141 -5.73 0.16 -2.95
C TYR A 141 -6.25 -0.01 -4.39
N LEU A 142 -5.57 -0.87 -5.14
CA LEU A 142 -5.84 -1.10 -6.56
C LEU A 142 -7.15 -1.86 -6.77
N LYS A 143 -7.37 -2.93 -5.96
CA LYS A 143 -8.61 -3.69 -5.87
C LYS A 143 -8.90 -4.01 -4.42
N ASN A 144 -10.11 -3.75 -3.98
CA ASN A 144 -10.52 -4.06 -2.62
C ASN A 144 -12.00 -4.43 -2.56
N PRO A 145 -12.34 -5.64 -2.12
CA PRO A 145 -13.73 -6.12 -2.12
C PRO A 145 -14.62 -5.39 -1.11
N SER A 146 -14.04 -4.76 -0.10
CA SER A 146 -14.74 -3.94 0.88
C SER A 146 -13.80 -2.91 1.51
N ARG A 147 -14.30 -1.71 1.77
CA ARG A 147 -13.56 -0.63 2.43
C ARG A 147 -13.04 -0.98 3.82
N ILE A 148 -13.67 -1.95 4.51
CA ILE A 148 -13.24 -2.42 5.84
C ILE A 148 -11.87 -3.10 5.80
N TYR A 149 -11.46 -3.64 4.64
CA TYR A 149 -10.14 -4.26 4.44
C TYR A 149 -9.10 -3.20 4.11
N GLY A 150 -8.90 -2.30 5.05
CA GLY A 150 -7.98 -1.19 4.96
C GLY A 150 -6.61 -1.48 5.54
N THR A 151 -6.08 -0.48 6.24
CA THR A 151 -4.81 -0.57 6.97
C THR A 151 -5.06 -0.18 8.42
N LEU A 152 -4.76 -1.06 9.35
CA LEU A 152 -4.71 -0.75 10.76
C LEU A 152 -3.41 0.02 11.03
N ILE A 153 -3.53 1.15 11.67
CA ILE A 153 -2.43 1.97 12.18
C ILE A 153 -2.44 1.85 13.69
N GLU A 154 -1.29 1.53 14.26
CA GLU A 154 -1.09 1.44 15.70
C GLU A 154 -0.15 2.54 16.18
N ASN A 155 -0.51 3.22 17.23
CA ASN A 155 0.35 4.18 17.91
C ASN A 155 0.06 4.14 19.40
N ASP A 156 1.07 3.74 20.19
CA ASP A 156 1.09 3.60 21.64
C ASP A 156 -0.23 3.05 22.26
N ASP A 157 -1.22 3.91 22.50
CA ASP A 157 -2.47 3.54 23.16
C ASP A 157 -3.69 3.55 22.22
N ARG A 158 -3.50 3.73 20.90
CA ARG A 158 -4.61 3.85 19.94
C ARG A 158 -4.40 3.04 18.70
N GLU A 159 -5.49 2.45 18.27
CA GLU A 159 -5.61 1.76 17.00
C GLU A 159 -6.66 2.47 16.14
N ILE A 160 -6.35 2.65 14.87
CA ILE A 160 -7.28 3.20 13.89
C ILE A 160 -7.21 2.41 12.59
N ILE A 161 -8.36 2.01 12.07
CA ILE A 161 -8.45 1.41 10.74
C ILE A 161 -8.67 2.52 9.74
N ILE A 162 -7.70 2.70 8.85
CA ILE A 162 -7.86 3.54 7.66
C ILE A 162 -8.58 2.70 6.61
N PRO A 163 -9.79 3.09 6.18
CA PRO A 163 -10.55 2.33 5.20
C PRO A 163 -9.78 2.15 3.89
N GLY A 164 -9.87 0.97 3.30
CA GLY A 164 -9.26 0.62 2.04
C GLY A 164 -10.19 0.89 0.86
N ASP A 165 -10.60 2.14 0.62
CA ASP A 165 -11.41 2.44 -0.55
C ASP A 165 -10.65 2.13 -1.83
N GLU A 166 -11.27 1.36 -2.72
CA GLU A 166 -10.68 1.04 -4.02
C GLU A 166 -10.37 2.31 -4.82
N ASN A 167 -9.27 2.32 -5.55
CA ASN A 167 -8.75 3.48 -6.27
C ASN A 167 -8.36 4.66 -5.35
N SER A 168 -7.93 4.37 -4.13
CA SER A 168 -7.40 5.38 -3.20
C SER A 168 -5.97 5.06 -2.80
N LEU A 169 -5.23 6.08 -2.37
CA LEU A 169 -3.91 5.92 -1.78
C LEU A 169 -3.86 6.43 -0.34
N LEU A 170 -3.00 5.84 0.43
CA LEU A 170 -2.58 6.27 1.76
C LEU A 170 -1.07 6.52 1.73
N ILE A 171 -0.60 7.69 2.17
CA ILE A 171 0.81 7.98 2.43
C ILE A 171 0.97 8.12 3.94
N HIS A 172 2.02 7.55 4.48
CA HIS A 172 2.35 7.58 5.90
C HIS A 172 3.87 7.62 6.12
N HIS A 173 4.30 8.10 7.27
CA HIS A 173 5.69 7.96 7.68
C HIS A 173 6.07 6.49 7.85
N SER A 174 7.28 6.14 7.48
CA SER A 174 7.79 4.76 7.51
C SER A 174 7.90 4.17 8.91
N ASN A 175 8.02 5.02 9.93
CA ASN A 175 8.10 4.62 11.33
C ASN A 175 6.73 4.32 11.97
N ILE A 176 5.63 4.51 11.25
CA ILE A 176 4.29 4.16 11.73
C ILE A 176 4.11 2.64 11.73
N ASN A 177 3.73 2.10 12.88
CA ASN A 177 3.27 0.74 12.99
C ASN A 177 1.98 0.56 12.21
N HIS A 178 1.98 -0.38 11.29
CA HIS A 178 0.79 -0.68 10.51
C HIS A 178 0.71 -2.15 10.12
N GLN A 179 -0.51 -2.57 9.84
CA GLN A 179 -0.77 -3.91 9.31
C GLN A 179 -1.97 -3.90 8.35
N PRO A 180 -2.00 -4.80 7.36
CA PRO A 180 -3.17 -4.92 6.50
C PRO A 180 -4.33 -5.57 7.27
N VAL A 181 -5.52 -5.00 7.14
CA VAL A 181 -6.76 -5.69 7.49
C VAL A 181 -7.12 -6.59 6.31
N ASN A 182 -7.00 -7.89 6.48
CA ASN A 182 -7.21 -8.85 5.40
C ASN A 182 -8.69 -9.23 5.27
N PRO A 183 -9.16 -9.53 4.03
CA PRO A 183 -10.50 -10.06 3.82
C PRO A 183 -10.68 -11.40 4.54
N GLU A 184 -11.90 -11.67 4.98
CA GLU A 184 -12.26 -12.99 5.44
C GLU A 184 -12.11 -14.03 4.32
N PRO A 185 -11.94 -15.34 4.64
CA PRO A 185 -11.81 -16.39 3.64
C PRO A 185 -12.95 -16.31 2.64
N ALA A 186 -12.62 -16.03 1.40
CA ALA A 186 -13.64 -15.76 0.42
C ALA A 186 -14.19 -17.03 -0.22
N VAL A 187 -15.48 -17.02 -0.42
CA VAL A 187 -16.23 -18.06 -1.14
C VAL A 187 -16.00 -17.98 -2.66
N ALA A 188 -15.58 -16.81 -3.19
CA ALA A 188 -15.37 -16.55 -4.62
C ALA A 188 -13.92 -16.33 -4.99
N LYS A 189 -13.49 -16.91 -6.12
CA LYS A 189 -12.12 -16.77 -6.66
C LYS A 189 -11.66 -15.31 -6.87
N ASP A 190 -12.60 -14.43 -7.16
CA ASP A 190 -12.32 -13.01 -7.48
C ASP A 190 -12.40 -12.09 -6.27
N TYR A 191 -12.66 -12.66 -5.10
CA TYR A 191 -12.75 -11.91 -3.85
C TYR A 191 -11.37 -11.80 -3.21
N TYR A 192 -10.58 -10.83 -3.66
CA TYR A 192 -9.25 -10.57 -3.14
C TYR A 192 -8.97 -9.07 -3.02
N ARG A 193 -8.07 -8.75 -2.10
CA ARG A 193 -7.48 -7.42 -1.97
C ARG A 193 -6.17 -7.39 -2.74
N CYS A 194 -5.97 -6.36 -3.57
CA CYS A 194 -4.70 -6.10 -4.23
C CYS A 194 -4.26 -4.67 -3.94
N VAL A 195 -3.08 -4.51 -3.40
CA VAL A 195 -2.47 -3.21 -3.13
C VAL A 195 -1.11 -3.09 -3.81
N LEU A 196 -0.76 -1.85 -4.21
CA LEU A 196 0.61 -1.50 -4.53
C LEU A 196 1.21 -0.80 -3.33
N VAL A 197 2.38 -1.27 -2.91
CA VAL A 197 3.16 -0.65 -1.84
C VAL A 197 4.37 0.02 -2.48
N VAL A 198 4.63 1.25 -2.08
CA VAL A 198 5.78 2.03 -2.58
C VAL A 198 6.49 2.63 -1.38
N ASP A 199 7.80 2.38 -1.30
CA ASP A 199 8.65 3.01 -0.31
C ASP A 199 9.51 4.11 -0.93
N PHE A 200 9.67 5.18 -0.19
CA PHE A 200 10.41 6.36 -0.62
C PHE A 200 11.56 6.65 0.32
N VAL A 201 12.66 7.12 -0.27
CA VAL A 201 13.86 7.53 0.46
C VAL A 201 14.39 8.86 -0.03
N ALA A 202 15.11 9.56 0.84
CA ALA A 202 15.90 10.70 0.45
C ALA A 202 16.95 10.30 -0.61
N PRO A 203 17.29 11.19 -1.56
CA PRO A 203 18.19 10.87 -2.66
C PRO A 203 19.53 10.27 -2.23
N TYR A 204 20.10 10.74 -1.11
CA TYR A 204 21.39 10.26 -0.59
C TYR A 204 21.35 8.83 -0.05
N LYS A 205 20.15 8.34 0.35
CA LYS A 205 19.95 6.95 0.80
C LYS A 205 19.76 5.97 -0.37
N LEU A 206 19.36 6.47 -1.55
CA LEU A 206 19.00 5.62 -2.68
C LEU A 206 20.16 4.77 -3.20
N GLU A 207 21.37 5.30 -3.21
CA GLU A 207 22.57 4.56 -3.64
C GLU A 207 22.88 3.41 -2.69
N TYR A 208 22.74 3.62 -1.38
CA TYR A 208 22.90 2.58 -0.38
C TYR A 208 21.92 1.42 -0.63
N TYR A 209 20.64 1.70 -0.86
CA TYR A 209 19.64 0.64 -1.15
C TYR A 209 19.90 -0.07 -2.47
N ARG A 210 20.41 0.64 -3.47
CA ARG A 210 20.80 -0.01 -4.73
C ARG A 210 21.98 -0.96 -4.54
N SER A 211 22.92 -0.64 -3.67
CA SER A 211 24.06 -1.52 -3.38
C SER A 211 23.65 -2.80 -2.66
N LEU A 212 22.70 -2.74 -1.73
CA LEU A 212 22.15 -3.91 -1.04
C LEU A 212 21.41 -4.89 -1.96
N ASN A 213 20.79 -4.39 -3.03
CA ASN A 213 20.00 -5.20 -3.97
C ASN A 213 20.81 -5.70 -5.19
N ASN A 214 22.08 -5.37 -5.29
CA ASN A 214 22.98 -5.80 -6.39
C ASN A 214 24.02 -6.82 -5.95
N GLY A 215 24.00 -7.27 -4.69
CA GLY A 215 24.80 -8.38 -4.14
C GLY A 215 23.93 -9.63 -4.00
#